data_9c56891712169611769f8ef5f2acb1b9
#
_entry.id   9c56891712169611769f8ef5f2acb1b9
#
_cell.length_a   1.000
_cell.length_b   1.000
_cell.length_c   1.000
_cell.angle_alpha   90.00
_cell.angle_beta   90.00
_cell.angle_gamma   90.00
#
_symmetry.space_group_name_H-M   'P 1'
#
loop_
_entity.id
_entity.type
_entity.pdbx_description
1 polymer ?
#
loop_
_entity_poly.entity_id
_entity_poly.type
_entity_poly.pdbx_seq_one_letter_code
_entity_poly.pdbx_strand_id
1 'polypeptide(L)'
;MQEKKGICLPYSEYIIVTDSIGGDCFMKEYTSDKIRNVAVLSHDGAGKTAVVESLLLACGAVDAVGVGKDNKHIMDYEPEEIKRNVTIQLSIAPCEWEGYKLNFLDTPGYSEFCGEVRAALRASDGILLVVSAESGVEMDTERAWDYGLELKLPRMVYVNKMDVEHADFFGCLEKLRAVFGKSIMPLQIPIGEGKDFRGIIDVCKMVAWEWNNGQCTEIKVPPEYMAKAREVREMCMEAAAEGDDELLEKYLNGDELTIEELRKGLYQGMLTGRVCPLMCGSAIHHIGTAELLRRIITYMPDASQKVMMGTDKKTEEPVMVYPNKPFTAFVFKTVVDPFAGKLRSEERRVGKEC
;
A
#
# COMPACT_ATOMS: atom_id res chain seq x y z
N MET A 1 31.91 -15.29 30.39
CA MET A 1 31.42 -15.13 29.03
C MET A 1 29.97 -15.56 29.03
N GLN A 2 29.08 -14.63 29.18
CA GLN A 2 27.62 -14.87 29.10
C GLN A 2 27.16 -14.41 27.73
N GLU A 3 26.67 -15.35 26.94
CA GLU A 3 25.96 -15.07 25.70
C GLU A 3 24.72 -14.21 26.01
N LYS A 4 24.75 -12.97 25.58
CA LYS A 4 23.52 -12.18 25.48
C LYS A 4 22.77 -12.66 24.23
N LYS A 5 21.77 -13.51 24.46
CA LYS A 5 20.74 -13.82 23.44
C LYS A 5 20.08 -12.53 23.04
N GLY A 6 20.17 -12.18 21.78
CA GLY A 6 19.37 -11.13 21.20
C GLY A 6 17.88 -11.46 21.42
N ILE A 7 17.19 -10.57 22.10
CA ILE A 7 15.74 -10.68 22.28
C ILE A 7 15.12 -10.18 20.99
N CYS A 8 14.57 -11.11 20.21
CA CYS A 8 13.69 -10.77 19.12
C CYS A 8 12.37 -10.34 19.76
N LEU A 9 12.12 -9.04 19.82
CA LEU A 9 10.84 -8.52 20.27
C LEU A 9 9.84 -8.59 19.11
N PRO A 10 8.57 -8.96 19.38
CA PRO A 10 7.59 -9.10 18.31
C PRO A 10 7.24 -7.72 17.74
N TYR A 11 7.54 -7.53 16.46
CA TYR A 11 6.95 -6.59 15.53
C TYR A 11 7.10 -5.06 15.68
N SER A 12 7.91 -4.52 16.58
CA SER A 12 8.06 -3.06 16.69
C SER A 12 9.49 -2.54 16.63
N GLU A 13 10.50 -3.39 16.33
CA GLU A 13 11.86 -2.94 16.52
C GLU A 13 12.76 -3.19 15.31
N TYR A 14 12.90 -2.17 14.47
CA TYR A 14 14.19 -1.90 13.88
C TYR A 14 14.89 -0.84 14.72
N ILE A 15 15.44 -1.28 15.86
CA ILE A 15 16.40 -0.48 16.61
C ILE A 15 17.69 -0.49 15.81
N ILE A 16 18.10 0.67 15.33
CA ILE A 16 19.48 0.90 14.93
C ILE A 16 20.30 0.90 16.20
N VAL A 17 20.86 -0.24 16.58
CA VAL A 17 21.91 -0.31 17.59
C VAL A 17 23.23 -0.13 16.86
N THR A 18 23.68 1.11 16.81
CA THR A 18 25.09 1.38 16.56
C THR A 18 25.80 1.20 17.88
N ASP A 19 26.34 0.00 18.16
CA ASP A 19 27.60 -0.16 18.87
C ASP A 19 28.07 -1.61 18.86
N SER A 20 29.20 -1.80 18.23
CA SER A 20 30.30 -2.76 18.46
C SER A 20 30.02 -3.93 19.41
N ILE A 21 29.43 -4.99 18.91
CA ILE A 21 29.71 -6.36 19.36
C ILE A 21 29.98 -7.18 18.09
N GLY A 22 31.18 -7.72 17.97
CA GLY A 22 31.68 -8.40 16.78
C GLY A 22 30.82 -9.57 16.33
N GLY A 23 30.12 -9.34 15.28
CA GLY A 23 29.38 -10.23 14.43
C GLY A 23 28.79 -9.34 13.35
N ASP A 24 29.20 -9.52 12.11
CA ASP A 24 28.77 -8.73 10.96
C ASP A 24 27.25 -8.90 10.75
N CYS A 25 26.45 -8.11 11.47
CA CYS A 25 25.05 -7.89 11.14
C CYS A 25 25.03 -6.83 10.04
N PHE A 26 25.26 -7.24 8.79
CA PHE A 26 25.08 -6.37 7.63
C PHE A 26 23.60 -6.04 7.50
N MET A 27 23.20 -4.85 7.96
CA MET A 27 21.90 -4.30 7.58
C MET A 27 21.92 -4.08 6.08
N LYS A 28 20.91 -4.62 5.41
CA LYS A 28 20.73 -4.46 3.98
C LYS A 28 20.45 -2.98 3.69
N GLU A 29 21.33 -2.33 2.95
CA GLU A 29 21.15 -0.93 2.57
C GLU A 29 20.22 -0.84 1.35
N TYR A 30 19.29 0.12 1.41
CA TYR A 30 18.40 0.45 0.30
C TYR A 30 18.57 1.91 -0.09
N THR A 31 18.72 2.15 -1.38
CA THR A 31 18.66 3.51 -1.93
C THR A 31 17.23 4.03 -1.88
N SER A 32 17.04 5.34 -1.78
CA SER A 32 15.72 5.97 -1.61
C SER A 32 14.72 5.63 -2.73
N ASP A 33 15.20 5.37 -3.95
CA ASP A 33 14.39 4.91 -5.09
C ASP A 33 13.84 3.48 -4.91
N LYS A 34 14.43 2.70 -4.00
CA LYS A 34 13.99 1.35 -3.63
C LYS A 34 13.10 1.29 -2.38
N ILE A 35 12.77 2.42 -1.79
CA ILE A 35 11.95 2.49 -0.58
C ILE A 35 10.55 3.01 -0.95
N ARG A 36 9.52 2.41 -0.35
CA ARG A 36 8.12 2.85 -0.44
C ARG A 36 7.52 2.94 0.96
N ASN A 37 7.09 4.11 1.36
CA ASN A 37 6.36 4.32 2.61
C ASN A 37 4.88 4.48 2.26
N VAL A 38 4.05 3.53 2.66
CA VAL A 38 2.65 3.44 2.23
C VAL A 38 1.73 3.47 3.43
N ALA A 39 0.91 4.51 3.56
CA ALA A 39 -0.16 4.52 4.55
C ALA A 39 -1.33 3.65 4.07
N VAL A 40 -1.78 2.75 4.94
CA VAL A 40 -2.93 1.89 4.65
C VAL A 40 -4.15 2.45 5.39
N LEU A 41 -5.11 2.92 4.63
CA LEU A 41 -6.31 3.59 5.12
C LEU A 41 -7.58 2.84 4.72
N SER A 42 -8.61 2.94 5.49
CA SER A 42 -9.99 2.53 5.13
C SER A 42 -10.99 2.94 6.22
N HIS A 43 -12.27 2.61 6.00
CA HIS A 43 -13.25 2.49 7.08
C HIS A 43 -12.96 1.28 7.99
N ASP A 44 -13.61 1.24 9.15
CA ASP A 44 -13.52 0.09 10.03
C ASP A 44 -14.13 -1.17 9.39
N GLY A 45 -13.54 -2.32 9.65
CA GLY A 45 -14.03 -3.60 9.12
C GLY A 45 -13.70 -3.87 7.66
N ALA A 46 -13.07 -2.98 6.86
CA ALA A 46 -12.65 -3.29 5.48
C ALA A 46 -11.49 -4.32 5.41
N GLY A 47 -10.82 -4.58 6.54
CA GLY A 47 -9.74 -5.55 6.64
C GLY A 47 -8.36 -4.99 6.30
N LYS A 48 -8.07 -3.74 6.67
CA LYS A 48 -6.73 -3.11 6.53
C LYS A 48 -5.62 -3.98 7.08
N THR A 49 -5.69 -4.26 8.39
CA THR A 49 -4.71 -5.07 9.12
C THR A 49 -4.54 -6.45 8.49
N ALA A 50 -5.64 -7.08 8.07
CA ALA A 50 -5.58 -8.36 7.36
C ALA A 50 -4.84 -8.25 6.01
N VAL A 51 -5.03 -7.13 5.27
CA VAL A 51 -4.28 -6.88 4.03
C VAL A 51 -2.79 -6.70 4.33
N VAL A 52 -2.44 -5.89 5.33
CA VAL A 52 -1.03 -5.69 5.72
C VAL A 52 -0.38 -7.01 6.14
N GLU A 53 -1.04 -7.80 6.97
CA GLU A 53 -0.54 -9.11 7.39
C GLU A 53 -0.38 -10.09 6.21
N SER A 54 -1.34 -10.08 5.28
CA SER A 54 -1.23 -10.88 4.06
C SER A 54 -0.06 -10.45 3.17
N LEU A 55 0.25 -9.14 3.11
CA LEU A 55 1.45 -8.63 2.44
C LEU A 55 2.73 -9.07 3.14
N LEU A 56 2.78 -9.04 4.49
CA LEU A 56 3.92 -9.53 5.27
C LEU A 56 4.15 -11.04 5.07
N LEU A 57 3.08 -11.82 5.00
CA LEU A 57 3.18 -13.26 4.70
C LEU A 57 3.70 -13.50 3.28
N ALA A 58 3.19 -12.77 2.29
CA ALA A 58 3.59 -12.93 0.90
C ALA A 58 5.08 -12.60 0.68
N CYS A 59 5.63 -11.63 1.41
CA CYS A 59 7.06 -11.29 1.33
C CYS A 59 7.95 -12.15 2.26
N GLY A 60 7.38 -13.06 3.04
CA GLY A 60 8.12 -13.93 3.96
C GLY A 60 8.66 -13.21 5.20
N ALA A 61 8.12 -12.03 5.54
CA ALA A 61 8.48 -11.31 6.77
C ALA A 61 7.89 -11.98 8.01
N VAL A 62 6.83 -12.75 7.83
CA VAL A 62 6.17 -13.56 8.87
C VAL A 62 5.87 -14.94 8.34
N ASP A 63 5.90 -15.96 9.21
CA ASP A 63 5.63 -17.35 8.85
C ASP A 63 4.12 -17.71 8.89
N ALA A 64 3.35 -16.91 9.62
CA ALA A 64 1.91 -17.09 9.77
C ALA A 64 1.25 -15.76 10.11
N VAL A 65 -0.04 -15.62 9.79
CA VAL A 65 -0.85 -14.45 10.11
C VAL A 65 -2.04 -14.81 10.96
N GLY A 66 -2.49 -13.88 11.79
CA GLY A 66 -3.64 -14.06 12.69
C GLY A 66 -5.01 -14.01 12.00
N VAL A 67 -5.03 -14.10 10.68
CA VAL A 67 -6.25 -13.98 9.88
C VAL A 67 -7.07 -15.27 9.97
N GLY A 68 -8.30 -15.18 10.45
CA GLY A 68 -9.21 -16.31 10.53
C GLY A 68 -9.95 -16.41 11.86
N LYS A 69 -10.23 -17.64 12.32
CA LYS A 69 -11.11 -17.92 13.47
C LYS A 69 -10.68 -17.31 14.80
N ASP A 70 -9.42 -17.02 15.00
CA ASP A 70 -8.91 -16.50 16.27
C ASP A 70 -8.76 -14.98 16.31
N ASN A 71 -8.94 -14.27 15.21
CA ASN A 71 -8.86 -12.80 15.06
C ASN A 71 -7.68 -12.15 15.83
N LYS A 72 -6.55 -12.85 15.91
CA LYS A 72 -5.35 -12.34 16.56
C LYS A 72 -4.43 -11.74 15.51
N HIS A 73 -4.67 -10.49 15.22
CA HIS A 73 -3.77 -9.75 14.35
C HIS A 73 -2.39 -9.56 15.02
N ILE A 74 -1.34 -9.81 14.25
CA ILE A 74 0.05 -9.62 14.71
C ILE A 74 0.34 -8.12 14.88
N MET A 75 -0.31 -7.29 14.07
CA MET A 75 -0.14 -5.84 14.09
C MET A 75 -0.82 -5.17 15.28
N ASP A 76 -1.84 -5.79 15.86
CA ASP A 76 -2.56 -5.31 17.04
C ASP A 76 -1.94 -5.92 18.29
N TYR A 77 -0.93 -5.27 18.84
CA TYR A 77 -0.13 -5.76 19.99
C TYR A 77 -0.51 -5.12 21.33
N GLU A 78 -1.23 -4.00 21.32
CA GLU A 78 -1.68 -3.37 22.55
C GLU A 78 -2.79 -4.19 23.22
N PRO A 79 -2.79 -4.35 24.56
CA PRO A 79 -3.81 -5.15 25.26
C PRO A 79 -5.25 -4.71 24.95
N GLU A 80 -5.46 -3.41 24.73
CA GLU A 80 -6.79 -2.88 24.45
C GLU A 80 -7.22 -3.15 23.00
N GLU A 81 -6.28 -3.17 22.05
CA GLU A 81 -6.52 -3.58 20.65
C GLU A 81 -6.92 -5.05 20.59
N ILE A 82 -6.16 -5.92 21.26
CA ILE A 82 -6.44 -7.35 21.35
C ILE A 82 -7.81 -7.61 21.99
N LYS A 83 -8.13 -6.91 23.08
CA LYS A 83 -9.39 -7.07 23.81
C LYS A 83 -10.59 -6.63 23.00
N ARG A 84 -10.46 -5.53 22.24
CA ARG A 84 -11.56 -4.97 21.42
C ARG A 84 -11.58 -5.47 20.01
N ASN A 85 -10.51 -6.15 19.57
CA ASN A 85 -10.29 -6.56 18.19
C ASN A 85 -10.38 -5.38 17.21
N VAL A 86 -9.70 -4.29 17.55
CA VAL A 86 -9.72 -3.02 16.82
C VAL A 86 -8.36 -2.37 16.91
N THR A 87 -7.80 -1.96 15.77
CA THR A 87 -6.57 -1.16 15.71
C THR A 87 -6.83 0.24 16.29
N ILE A 88 -6.04 0.65 17.27
CA ILE A 88 -6.12 1.95 17.96
C ILE A 88 -4.93 2.83 17.60
N GLN A 89 -3.74 2.25 17.51
CA GLN A 89 -2.49 2.95 17.24
C GLN A 89 -1.98 2.65 15.83
N LEU A 90 -1.24 3.61 15.29
CA LEU A 90 -0.46 3.41 14.07
C LEU A 90 0.57 2.30 14.27
N SER A 91 0.59 1.29 13.43
CA SER A 91 1.59 0.23 13.41
C SER A 91 2.43 0.26 12.14
N ILE A 92 3.71 -0.11 12.26
CA ILE A 92 4.66 -0.09 11.14
C ILE A 92 4.99 -1.54 10.78
N ALA A 93 4.74 -1.90 9.53
CA ALA A 93 4.99 -3.22 8.99
C ALA A 93 6.04 -3.15 7.86
N PRO A 94 7.33 -3.31 8.15
CA PRO A 94 8.35 -3.34 7.11
C PRO A 94 8.41 -4.70 6.44
N CYS A 95 8.57 -4.71 5.12
CA CYS A 95 8.86 -5.93 4.38
C CYS A 95 9.84 -5.67 3.23
N GLU A 96 10.48 -6.74 2.78
CA GLU A 96 11.39 -6.72 1.64
C GLU A 96 10.82 -7.59 0.53
N TRP A 97 10.70 -7.03 -0.67
CA TRP A 97 10.15 -7.73 -1.82
C TRP A 97 10.86 -7.34 -3.11
N GLU A 98 11.32 -8.32 -3.88
CA GLU A 98 11.98 -8.13 -5.20
C GLU A 98 13.06 -7.02 -5.20
N GLY A 99 13.83 -6.89 -4.11
CA GLY A 99 14.89 -5.89 -3.98
C GLY A 99 14.43 -4.49 -3.56
N TYR A 100 13.19 -4.35 -3.12
CA TYR A 100 12.61 -3.14 -2.56
C TYR A 100 12.36 -3.30 -1.06
N LYS A 101 12.39 -2.19 -0.32
CA LYS A 101 11.93 -2.09 1.05
C LYS A 101 10.59 -1.35 1.07
N LEU A 102 9.57 -2.02 1.59
CA LEU A 102 8.22 -1.48 1.72
C LEU A 102 7.94 -1.30 3.21
N ASN A 103 7.51 -0.11 3.60
CA ASN A 103 7.07 0.18 4.96
C ASN A 103 5.57 0.49 4.90
N PHE A 104 4.76 -0.46 5.38
CA PHE A 104 3.32 -0.25 5.51
C PHE A 104 3.03 0.39 6.86
N LEU A 105 2.30 1.49 6.85
CA LEU A 105 1.81 2.18 8.02
C LEU A 105 0.35 1.84 8.19
N ASP A 106 0.06 0.82 9.00
CA ASP A 106 -1.31 0.38 9.28
C ASP A 106 -1.97 1.35 10.25
N THR A 107 -3.11 1.89 9.86
CA THR A 107 -3.79 2.96 10.62
C THR A 107 -5.12 2.49 11.20
N PRO A 108 -5.58 3.10 12.31
CA PRO A 108 -6.94 2.89 12.79
C PRO A 108 -8.00 3.25 11.75
N GLY A 109 -9.12 2.52 11.76
CA GLY A 109 -10.27 2.79 10.87
C GLY A 109 -11.29 3.77 11.44
N TYR A 110 -11.30 3.97 12.76
CA TYR A 110 -12.24 4.85 13.43
C TYR A 110 -11.80 6.31 13.41
N SER A 111 -12.73 7.21 13.17
CA SER A 111 -12.51 8.66 13.09
C SER A 111 -11.95 9.27 14.37
N GLU A 112 -12.22 8.68 15.53
CA GLU A 112 -11.71 9.10 16.83
C GLU A 112 -10.18 9.07 16.90
N PHE A 113 -9.53 8.22 16.11
CA PHE A 113 -8.08 8.05 16.05
C PHE A 113 -7.44 8.80 14.87
N CYS A 114 -8.08 9.83 14.34
CA CYS A 114 -7.59 10.59 13.18
C CYS A 114 -6.18 11.19 13.36
N GLY A 115 -5.72 11.38 14.60
CA GLY A 115 -4.35 11.80 14.90
C GLY A 115 -3.30 10.82 14.40
N GLU A 116 -3.53 9.51 14.59
CA GLU A 116 -2.67 8.42 14.12
C GLU A 116 -2.65 8.36 12.58
N VAL A 117 -3.83 8.54 11.96
CA VAL A 117 -3.95 8.59 10.49
C VAL A 117 -3.15 9.75 9.91
N ARG A 118 -3.26 10.95 10.50
CA ARG A 118 -2.51 12.13 10.03
C ARG A 118 -1.00 11.98 10.23
N ALA A 119 -0.57 11.34 11.31
CA ALA A 119 0.83 11.02 11.54
C ALA A 119 1.40 10.08 10.47
N ALA A 120 0.66 9.00 10.16
CA ALA A 120 1.00 8.07 9.09
C ALA A 120 1.12 8.75 7.73
N LEU A 121 0.14 9.58 7.36
CA LEU A 121 0.11 10.28 6.07
C LEU A 121 1.28 11.26 5.91
N ARG A 122 1.72 11.90 6.97
CA ARG A 122 2.90 12.78 6.94
C ARG A 122 4.18 11.99 6.64
N ALA A 123 4.27 10.76 7.15
CA ALA A 123 5.41 9.87 6.96
C ALA A 123 5.38 9.06 5.66
N SER A 124 4.24 9.01 4.94
CA SER A 124 4.06 8.18 3.75
C SER A 124 4.34 8.92 2.45
N ASP A 125 4.69 8.15 1.43
CA ASP A 125 4.88 8.63 0.05
C ASP A 125 3.61 8.43 -0.80
N GLY A 126 2.71 7.54 -0.38
CA GLY A 126 1.43 7.27 -1.02
C GLY A 126 0.45 6.55 -0.11
N ILE A 127 -0.76 6.36 -0.58
CA ILE A 127 -1.87 5.78 0.17
C ILE A 127 -2.37 4.52 -0.54
N LEU A 128 -2.53 3.45 0.22
CA LEU A 128 -3.34 2.29 -0.14
C LEU A 128 -4.69 2.38 0.58
N LEU A 129 -5.73 2.71 -0.15
CA LEU A 129 -7.09 2.77 0.37
C LEU A 129 -7.75 1.39 0.22
N VAL A 130 -8.00 0.72 1.33
CA VAL A 130 -8.67 -0.59 1.34
C VAL A 130 -10.17 -0.40 1.46
N VAL A 131 -10.92 -1.05 0.60
CA VAL A 131 -12.39 -1.00 0.54
C VAL A 131 -12.94 -2.42 0.55
N SER A 132 -14.04 -2.67 1.25
CA SER A 132 -14.70 -3.97 1.20
C SER A 132 -15.54 -4.11 -0.07
N ALA A 133 -15.44 -5.24 -0.75
CA ALA A 133 -16.27 -5.56 -1.92
C ALA A 133 -17.77 -5.60 -1.61
N GLU A 134 -18.14 -5.87 -0.35
CA GLU A 134 -19.51 -5.92 0.13
C GLU A 134 -20.07 -4.53 0.43
N SER A 135 -19.39 -3.76 1.30
CA SER A 135 -19.89 -2.46 1.74
C SER A 135 -19.60 -1.32 0.75
N GLY A 136 -18.47 -1.40 0.08
CA GLY A 136 -18.05 -0.33 -0.84
C GLY A 136 -17.57 0.92 -0.11
N VAL A 137 -18.06 2.09 -0.53
CA VAL A 137 -17.68 3.39 0.05
C VAL A 137 -18.50 3.67 1.29
N GLU A 138 -17.82 3.98 2.38
CA GLU A 138 -18.39 4.43 3.65
C GLU A 138 -17.84 5.82 4.04
N MET A 139 -18.42 6.45 5.06
CA MET A 139 -18.05 7.81 5.48
C MET A 139 -16.56 7.95 5.80
N ASP A 140 -15.97 6.97 6.49
CA ASP A 140 -14.54 7.00 6.82
C ASP A 140 -13.64 6.72 5.61
N THR A 141 -14.16 6.05 4.56
CA THR A 141 -13.51 5.92 3.25
C THR A 141 -13.40 7.28 2.57
N GLU A 142 -14.47 8.09 2.60
CA GLU A 142 -14.48 9.44 2.04
C GLU A 142 -13.49 10.34 2.79
N ARG A 143 -13.49 10.30 4.13
CA ARG A 143 -12.51 11.05 4.96
C ARG A 143 -11.07 10.66 4.65
N ALA A 144 -10.79 9.36 4.51
CA ALA A 144 -9.46 8.88 4.16
C ALA A 144 -9.02 9.39 2.78
N TRP A 145 -9.94 9.46 1.84
CA TRP A 145 -9.71 10.04 0.52
C TRP A 145 -9.39 11.53 0.59
N ASP A 146 -10.18 12.28 1.36
CA ASP A 146 -10.01 13.73 1.53
C ASP A 146 -8.67 14.09 2.19
N TYR A 147 -8.22 13.33 3.18
CA TYR A 147 -6.87 13.49 3.75
C TYR A 147 -5.78 13.32 2.69
N GLY A 148 -5.96 12.36 1.79
CA GLY A 148 -5.03 12.16 0.67
C GLY A 148 -5.03 13.34 -0.32
N LEU A 149 -6.20 13.94 -0.58
CA LEU A 149 -6.33 15.14 -1.40
C LEU A 149 -5.66 16.35 -0.75
N GLU A 150 -5.90 16.57 0.55
CA GLU A 150 -5.31 17.68 1.33
C GLU A 150 -3.78 17.66 1.25
N LEU A 151 -3.18 16.48 1.36
CA LEU A 151 -1.73 16.30 1.34
C LEU A 151 -1.16 16.03 -0.07
N LYS A 152 -2.00 15.99 -1.10
CA LYS A 152 -1.63 15.68 -2.49
C LYS A 152 -0.86 14.37 -2.63
N LEU A 153 -1.21 13.37 -1.81
CA LEU A 153 -0.57 12.06 -1.86
C LEU A 153 -1.17 11.21 -3.00
N PRO A 154 -0.35 10.55 -3.80
CA PRO A 154 -0.80 9.52 -4.73
C PRO A 154 -1.58 8.42 -4.03
N ARG A 155 -2.64 7.95 -4.65
CA ARG A 155 -3.58 6.98 -4.06
C ARG A 155 -3.75 5.77 -4.96
N MET A 156 -3.93 4.63 -4.32
CA MET A 156 -4.24 3.35 -4.93
C MET A 156 -5.38 2.72 -4.13
N VAL A 157 -6.34 2.11 -4.79
CA VAL A 157 -7.48 1.45 -4.13
C VAL A 157 -7.32 -0.06 -4.23
N TYR A 158 -7.61 -0.75 -3.14
CA TYR A 158 -7.67 -2.21 -3.11
C TYR A 158 -9.03 -2.68 -2.61
N VAL A 159 -9.78 -3.33 -3.48
CA VAL A 159 -11.06 -3.97 -3.14
C VAL A 159 -10.76 -5.31 -2.52
N ASN A 160 -10.88 -5.37 -1.20
CA ASN A 160 -10.66 -6.56 -0.37
C ASN A 160 -11.97 -7.34 -0.17
N LYS A 161 -11.87 -8.54 0.37
CA LYS A 161 -13.02 -9.40 0.67
C LYS A 161 -13.81 -9.83 -0.58
N MET A 162 -13.12 -10.08 -1.68
CA MET A 162 -13.76 -10.61 -2.89
C MET A 162 -14.35 -12.01 -2.72
N ASP A 163 -13.98 -12.71 -1.63
CA ASP A 163 -14.42 -14.04 -1.23
C ASP A 163 -15.72 -14.09 -0.42
N VAL A 164 -16.21 -12.93 0.05
CA VAL A 164 -17.45 -12.92 0.86
C VAL A 164 -18.70 -13.02 -0.01
N GLU A 165 -19.76 -13.55 0.56
CA GLU A 165 -21.08 -13.56 -0.07
C GLU A 165 -21.52 -12.11 -0.37
N HIS A 166 -22.08 -11.81 -1.48
CA HIS A 166 -22.44 -10.46 -1.95
C HIS A 166 -21.27 -9.55 -2.35
N ALA A 167 -20.04 -10.08 -2.49
CA ALA A 167 -18.98 -9.32 -3.11
C ALA A 167 -19.35 -8.97 -4.56
N ASP A 168 -19.24 -7.67 -4.90
CA ASP A 168 -19.55 -7.14 -6.23
C ASP A 168 -18.48 -6.12 -6.61
N PHE A 169 -17.51 -6.55 -7.41
CA PHE A 169 -16.39 -5.70 -7.83
C PHE A 169 -16.85 -4.53 -8.70
N PHE A 170 -17.70 -4.79 -9.69
CA PHE A 170 -18.13 -3.75 -10.62
C PHE A 170 -19.09 -2.76 -9.97
N GLY A 171 -20.01 -3.22 -9.13
CA GLY A 171 -20.84 -2.33 -8.33
C GLY A 171 -20.03 -1.50 -7.33
N CYS A 172 -18.98 -2.08 -6.73
CA CYS A 172 -18.04 -1.32 -5.90
C CYS A 172 -17.27 -0.26 -6.72
N LEU A 173 -16.79 -0.60 -7.93
CA LEU A 173 -16.16 0.34 -8.85
C LEU A 173 -17.09 1.51 -9.22
N GLU A 174 -18.35 1.22 -9.52
CA GLU A 174 -19.36 2.27 -9.83
C GLU A 174 -19.58 3.21 -8.63
N LYS A 175 -19.71 2.67 -7.42
CA LYS A 175 -19.83 3.47 -6.19
C LYS A 175 -18.59 4.34 -5.96
N LEU A 176 -17.38 3.77 -6.13
CA LEU A 176 -16.12 4.50 -6.03
C LEU A 176 -16.06 5.65 -7.05
N ARG A 177 -16.45 5.40 -8.30
CA ARG A 177 -16.48 6.42 -9.35
C ARG A 177 -17.55 7.49 -9.12
N ALA A 178 -18.67 7.13 -8.56
CA ALA A 178 -19.72 8.09 -8.22
C ALA A 178 -19.27 9.10 -7.17
N VAL A 179 -18.45 8.67 -6.20
CA VAL A 179 -17.97 9.52 -5.10
C VAL A 179 -16.63 10.19 -5.44
N PHE A 180 -15.66 9.45 -5.98
CA PHE A 180 -14.28 9.92 -6.18
C PHE A 180 -13.94 10.29 -7.62
N GLY A 181 -14.89 10.11 -8.54
CA GLY A 181 -14.74 10.49 -9.94
C GLY A 181 -14.12 9.41 -10.83
N LYS A 182 -13.94 9.78 -12.09
CA LYS A 182 -13.47 8.88 -13.16
C LYS A 182 -11.99 8.50 -13.05
N SER A 183 -11.24 9.11 -12.13
CA SER A 183 -9.83 8.78 -11.88
C SER A 183 -9.62 7.34 -11.43
N ILE A 184 -10.65 6.69 -10.85
CA ILE A 184 -10.58 5.29 -10.40
C ILE A 184 -10.46 4.37 -11.63
N MET A 185 -9.26 3.77 -11.77
CA MET A 185 -8.89 2.98 -12.95
C MET A 185 -8.58 1.54 -12.55
N PRO A 186 -9.43 0.56 -12.92
CA PRO A 186 -9.17 -0.84 -12.61
C PRO A 186 -8.00 -1.36 -13.46
N LEU A 187 -6.92 -1.79 -12.81
CA LEU A 187 -5.79 -2.47 -13.43
C LEU A 187 -5.93 -3.99 -13.37
N GLN A 188 -6.88 -4.45 -12.57
CA GLN A 188 -7.23 -5.86 -12.41
C GLN A 188 -8.75 -6.01 -12.39
N ILE A 189 -9.23 -7.15 -12.87
CA ILE A 189 -10.61 -7.59 -12.70
C ILE A 189 -10.63 -9.00 -12.07
N PRO A 190 -11.65 -9.35 -11.27
CA PRO A 190 -11.72 -10.65 -10.61
C PRO A 190 -12.09 -11.78 -11.57
N ILE A 191 -11.68 -13.00 -11.21
CA ILE A 191 -12.20 -14.25 -11.75
C ILE A 191 -13.12 -14.86 -10.71
N GLY A 192 -14.43 -14.77 -10.95
CA GLY A 192 -15.45 -15.11 -9.98
C GLY A 192 -15.60 -14.07 -8.88
N GLU A 193 -16.63 -14.22 -8.06
CA GLU A 193 -16.96 -13.36 -6.92
C GLU A 193 -17.57 -14.23 -5.80
N GLY A 194 -17.49 -13.78 -4.56
CA GLY A 194 -17.95 -14.54 -3.42
C GLY A 194 -17.24 -15.89 -3.32
N LYS A 195 -18.00 -16.96 -3.13
CA LYS A 195 -17.46 -18.33 -3.01
C LYS A 195 -16.74 -18.84 -4.26
N ASP A 196 -17.02 -18.24 -5.41
CA ASP A 196 -16.41 -18.59 -6.69
C ASP A 196 -15.17 -17.74 -7.01
N PHE A 197 -14.81 -16.79 -6.13
CA PHE A 197 -13.61 -15.97 -6.30
C PHE A 197 -12.36 -16.84 -6.20
N ARG A 198 -11.64 -16.95 -7.30
CA ARG A 198 -10.49 -17.83 -7.42
C ARG A 198 -9.27 -17.21 -8.10
N GLY A 199 -9.40 -15.97 -8.58
CA GLY A 199 -8.29 -15.37 -9.30
C GLY A 199 -8.50 -13.92 -9.73
N ILE A 200 -7.50 -13.41 -10.43
CA ILE A 200 -7.47 -12.05 -10.94
C ILE A 200 -6.91 -12.01 -12.36
N ILE A 201 -7.37 -11.07 -13.15
CA ILE A 201 -6.88 -10.78 -14.50
C ILE A 201 -6.17 -9.42 -14.47
N ASP A 202 -4.92 -9.40 -14.88
CA ASP A 202 -4.17 -8.16 -15.16
C ASP A 202 -4.54 -7.65 -16.55
N VAL A 203 -5.29 -6.57 -16.61
CA VAL A 203 -5.76 -6.03 -17.89
C VAL A 203 -4.65 -5.31 -18.65
N CYS A 204 -3.60 -4.85 -18.00
CA CYS A 204 -2.46 -4.22 -18.65
C CYS A 204 -1.61 -5.25 -19.41
N LYS A 205 -1.38 -6.41 -18.82
CA LYS A 205 -0.59 -7.50 -19.40
C LYS A 205 -1.43 -8.50 -20.20
N MET A 206 -2.75 -8.51 -20.01
CA MET A 206 -3.67 -9.51 -20.54
C MET A 206 -3.29 -10.94 -20.16
N VAL A 207 -2.94 -11.12 -18.88
CA VAL A 207 -2.68 -12.41 -18.24
C VAL A 207 -3.57 -12.56 -17.02
N ALA A 208 -3.77 -13.79 -16.57
CA ALA A 208 -4.58 -14.09 -15.41
C ALA A 208 -3.80 -14.98 -14.44
N TRP A 209 -4.12 -14.87 -13.17
CA TRP A 209 -3.63 -15.76 -12.11
C TRP A 209 -4.81 -16.39 -11.41
N GLU A 210 -4.75 -17.70 -11.26
CA GLU A 210 -5.75 -18.50 -10.58
C GLU A 210 -5.14 -19.21 -9.37
N TRP A 211 -5.85 -19.20 -8.26
CA TRP A 211 -5.46 -19.87 -7.03
C TRP A 211 -6.27 -21.15 -6.85
N ASN A 212 -5.58 -22.28 -6.86
CA ASN A 212 -6.17 -23.60 -6.61
C ASN A 212 -5.47 -24.23 -5.42
N ASN A 213 -6.19 -24.50 -4.34
CA ASN A 213 -5.66 -25.11 -3.10
C ASN A 213 -4.42 -24.38 -2.55
N GLY A 214 -4.44 -23.02 -2.58
CA GLY A 214 -3.35 -22.18 -2.10
C GLY A 214 -2.16 -22.02 -3.06
N GLN A 215 -2.19 -22.66 -4.23
CA GLN A 215 -1.17 -22.47 -5.26
C GLN A 215 -1.64 -21.50 -6.33
N CYS A 216 -0.81 -20.50 -6.60
CA CYS A 216 -1.03 -19.51 -7.66
C CYS A 216 -0.45 -20.04 -8.98
N THR A 217 -1.22 -20.00 -10.04
CA THR A 217 -0.79 -20.41 -11.40
C THR A 217 -1.16 -19.32 -12.38
N GLU A 218 -0.20 -18.94 -13.22
CA GLU A 218 -0.46 -18.04 -14.35
C GLU A 218 -1.20 -18.81 -15.46
N ILE A 219 -2.30 -18.24 -15.93
CA ILE A 219 -3.13 -18.77 -17.00
C ILE A 219 -3.42 -17.72 -18.07
N LYS A 220 -3.87 -18.13 -19.21
CA LYS A 220 -4.44 -17.19 -20.21
C LYS A 220 -5.76 -16.65 -19.69
N VAL A 221 -6.09 -15.42 -20.10
CA VAL A 221 -7.39 -14.83 -19.77
C VAL A 221 -8.51 -15.77 -20.26
N PRO A 222 -9.40 -16.23 -19.37
CA PRO A 222 -10.49 -17.12 -19.76
C PRO A 222 -11.41 -16.45 -20.79
N PRO A 223 -11.91 -17.19 -21.78
CA PRO A 223 -12.68 -16.63 -22.89
C PRO A 223 -13.88 -15.77 -22.48
N GLU A 224 -14.55 -16.16 -21.41
CA GLU A 224 -15.72 -15.47 -20.85
C GLU A 224 -15.38 -14.07 -20.30
N TYR A 225 -14.15 -13.83 -19.86
CA TYR A 225 -13.69 -12.53 -19.35
C TYR A 225 -12.99 -11.68 -20.42
N MET A 226 -12.65 -12.26 -21.59
CA MET A 226 -11.82 -11.60 -22.61
C MET A 226 -12.42 -10.28 -23.10
N ALA A 227 -13.73 -10.22 -23.34
CA ALA A 227 -14.40 -9.00 -23.79
C ALA A 227 -14.29 -7.89 -22.76
N LYS A 228 -14.56 -8.22 -21.48
CA LYS A 228 -14.48 -7.25 -20.37
C LYS A 228 -13.05 -6.82 -20.09
N ALA A 229 -12.09 -7.74 -20.16
CA ALA A 229 -10.68 -7.41 -19.99
C ALA A 229 -10.18 -6.43 -21.07
N ARG A 230 -10.61 -6.61 -22.33
CA ARG A 230 -10.27 -5.68 -23.42
C ARG A 230 -10.91 -4.31 -23.23
N GLU A 231 -12.19 -4.25 -22.83
CA GLU A 231 -12.87 -2.99 -22.53
C GLU A 231 -12.11 -2.20 -21.45
N VAL A 232 -11.75 -2.87 -20.36
CA VAL A 232 -11.03 -2.22 -19.26
C VAL A 232 -9.60 -1.84 -19.67
N ARG A 233 -8.92 -2.66 -20.47
CA ARG A 233 -7.61 -2.33 -21.03
C ARG A 233 -7.65 -1.07 -21.90
N GLU A 234 -8.68 -0.93 -22.74
CA GLU A 234 -8.88 0.27 -23.57
C GLU A 234 -8.98 1.53 -22.71
N MET A 235 -9.76 1.47 -21.63
CA MET A 235 -9.83 2.57 -20.66
C MET A 235 -8.47 2.90 -20.04
N CYS A 236 -7.65 1.88 -19.75
CA CYS A 236 -6.30 2.09 -19.24
C CYS A 236 -5.38 2.75 -20.29
N MET A 237 -5.49 2.38 -21.56
CA MET A 237 -4.72 2.99 -22.66
C MET A 237 -5.09 4.45 -22.86
N GLU A 238 -6.39 4.79 -22.86
CA GLU A 238 -6.89 6.15 -22.92
C GLU A 238 -6.34 6.99 -21.77
N ALA A 239 -6.48 6.50 -20.52
CA ALA A 239 -5.99 7.20 -19.34
C ALA A 239 -4.46 7.37 -19.30
N ALA A 240 -3.71 6.42 -19.85
CA ALA A 240 -2.26 6.51 -19.96
C ALA A 240 -1.84 7.55 -21.01
N ALA A 241 -2.58 7.62 -22.12
CA ALA A 241 -2.31 8.56 -23.21
C ALA A 241 -2.57 10.02 -22.82
N GLU A 242 -3.62 10.29 -22.05
CA GLU A 242 -4.04 11.65 -21.66
C GLU A 242 -2.93 12.50 -20.98
N GLY A 243 -1.85 11.90 -20.53
CA GLY A 243 -0.82 12.55 -19.74
C GLY A 243 0.51 12.80 -20.45
N ASP A 244 0.63 12.37 -21.67
CA ASP A 244 1.88 12.42 -22.43
C ASP A 244 1.51 12.64 -23.91
N ASP A 245 1.93 13.75 -24.47
CA ASP A 245 1.55 14.16 -25.85
C ASP A 245 1.98 13.13 -26.91
N GLU A 246 3.14 12.47 -26.71
CA GLU A 246 3.62 11.42 -27.64
C GLU A 246 2.74 10.16 -27.55
N LEU A 247 2.34 9.76 -26.35
CA LEU A 247 1.44 8.64 -26.16
C LEU A 247 0.03 8.94 -26.68
N LEU A 248 -0.42 10.19 -26.53
CA LEU A 248 -1.71 10.62 -27.03
C LEU A 248 -1.76 10.59 -28.57
N GLU A 249 -0.73 11.11 -29.24
CA GLU A 249 -0.63 11.05 -30.70
C GLU A 249 -0.62 9.60 -31.20
N LYS A 250 0.15 8.73 -30.55
CA LYS A 250 0.22 7.30 -30.88
C LYS A 250 -1.15 6.61 -30.73
N TYR A 251 -1.84 6.88 -29.61
CA TYR A 251 -3.17 6.32 -29.33
C TYR A 251 -4.21 6.80 -30.35
N LEU A 252 -4.22 8.11 -30.68
CA LEU A 252 -5.15 8.69 -31.67
C LEU A 252 -4.90 8.18 -33.09
N ASN A 253 -3.67 7.80 -33.42
CA ASN A 253 -3.34 7.17 -34.71
C ASN A 253 -3.78 5.69 -34.78
N GLY A 254 -4.30 5.13 -33.70
CA GLY A 254 -4.76 3.75 -33.62
C GLY A 254 -3.65 2.73 -33.34
N ASP A 255 -2.47 3.19 -32.93
CA ASP A 255 -1.37 2.32 -32.56
C ASP A 255 -1.55 1.81 -31.11
N GLU A 256 -1.27 0.54 -30.87
CA GLU A 256 -1.28 -0.02 -29.52
C GLU A 256 -0.09 0.51 -28.70
N LEU A 257 -0.37 0.90 -27.44
CA LEU A 257 0.67 1.21 -26.48
C LEU A 257 1.36 -0.07 -26.00
N THR A 258 2.68 -0.06 -25.95
CA THR A 258 3.43 -1.13 -25.32
C THR A 258 3.15 -1.17 -23.80
N ILE A 259 3.48 -2.28 -23.12
CA ILE A 259 3.29 -2.42 -21.68
C ILE A 259 4.10 -1.36 -20.91
N GLU A 260 5.29 -1.03 -21.37
CA GLU A 260 6.16 -0.01 -20.78
C GLU A 260 5.56 1.40 -20.93
N GLU A 261 5.05 1.74 -22.10
CA GLU A 261 4.37 3.01 -22.38
C GLU A 261 3.09 3.14 -21.53
N LEU A 262 2.27 2.09 -21.51
CA LEU A 262 1.06 2.04 -20.69
C LEU A 262 1.40 2.24 -19.21
N ARG A 263 2.43 1.55 -18.70
CA ARG A 263 2.90 1.70 -17.31
C ARG A 263 3.39 3.12 -17.03
N LYS A 264 4.20 3.70 -17.94
CA LYS A 264 4.72 5.08 -17.81
C LYS A 264 3.57 6.09 -17.73
N GLY A 265 2.60 6.02 -18.65
CA GLY A 265 1.46 6.92 -18.68
C GLY A 265 0.57 6.81 -17.43
N LEU A 266 0.24 5.58 -17.00
CA LEU A 266 -0.54 5.34 -15.78
C LEU A 266 0.21 5.84 -14.52
N TYR A 267 1.53 5.64 -14.45
CA TYR A 267 2.36 6.15 -13.35
C TYR A 267 2.33 7.67 -13.28
N GLN A 268 2.52 8.37 -14.40
CA GLN A 268 2.43 9.83 -14.47
C GLN A 268 1.01 10.32 -14.12
N GLY A 269 -0.01 9.61 -14.60
CA GLY A 269 -1.40 9.87 -14.23
C GLY A 269 -1.64 9.75 -12.72
N MET A 270 -1.04 8.76 -12.07
CA MET A 270 -1.15 8.59 -10.62
C MET A 270 -0.45 9.71 -9.85
N LEU A 271 0.76 10.10 -10.23
CA LEU A 271 1.50 11.20 -9.58
C LEU A 271 0.74 12.54 -9.66
N THR A 272 0.02 12.76 -10.74
CA THR A 272 -0.81 13.97 -10.94
C THR A 272 -2.23 13.87 -10.39
N GLY A 273 -2.61 12.68 -9.87
CA GLY A 273 -3.95 12.42 -9.33
C GLY A 273 -5.04 12.19 -10.39
N ARG A 274 -4.68 12.15 -11.70
CA ARG A 274 -5.62 11.83 -12.80
C ARG A 274 -6.00 10.36 -12.84
N VAL A 275 -5.10 9.50 -12.43
CA VAL A 275 -5.30 8.04 -12.35
C VAL A 275 -5.16 7.61 -10.90
N CYS A 276 -6.11 6.84 -10.42
CA CYS A 276 -6.05 6.13 -9.16
C CYS A 276 -6.20 4.62 -9.45
N PRO A 277 -5.10 3.86 -9.44
CA PRO A 277 -5.12 2.43 -9.72
C PRO A 277 -6.04 1.69 -8.75
N LEU A 278 -6.88 0.79 -9.29
CA LEU A 278 -7.74 -0.07 -8.49
C LEU A 278 -7.39 -1.53 -8.75
N MET A 279 -7.20 -2.27 -7.67
CA MET A 279 -6.94 -3.71 -7.66
C MET A 279 -7.96 -4.41 -6.78
N CYS A 280 -7.98 -5.74 -6.82
CA CYS A 280 -8.87 -6.55 -6.02
C CYS A 280 -8.20 -7.83 -5.51
N GLY A 281 -8.79 -8.41 -4.45
CA GLY A 281 -8.33 -9.68 -3.91
C GLY A 281 -9.02 -10.08 -2.61
N SER A 282 -8.44 -11.09 -1.96
CA SER A 282 -8.85 -11.56 -0.64
C SER A 282 -7.64 -11.69 0.27
N ALA A 283 -7.58 -10.88 1.31
CA ALA A 283 -6.52 -10.95 2.31
C ALA A 283 -6.54 -12.28 3.08
N ILE A 284 -7.73 -12.83 3.37
CA ILE A 284 -7.89 -14.08 4.12
C ILE A 284 -7.39 -15.29 3.34
N HIS A 285 -7.64 -15.31 2.04
CA HIS A 285 -7.19 -16.38 1.14
C HIS A 285 -5.89 -16.09 0.43
N HIS A 286 -5.26 -14.95 0.71
CA HIS A 286 -4.01 -14.47 0.09
C HIS A 286 -4.08 -14.40 -1.45
N ILE A 287 -5.29 -14.23 -2.00
CA ILE A 287 -5.51 -14.09 -3.45
C ILE A 287 -5.22 -12.64 -3.86
N GLY A 288 -4.33 -12.45 -4.81
CA GLY A 288 -3.96 -11.13 -5.34
C GLY A 288 -2.88 -10.39 -4.54
N THR A 289 -2.41 -10.91 -3.40
CA THR A 289 -1.49 -10.22 -2.48
C THR A 289 -0.11 -9.96 -3.09
N ALA A 290 0.49 -10.97 -3.72
CA ALA A 290 1.78 -10.81 -4.39
C ALA A 290 1.70 -9.80 -5.56
N GLU A 291 0.59 -9.82 -6.30
CA GLU A 291 0.36 -8.85 -7.36
C GLU A 291 0.14 -7.44 -6.81
N LEU A 292 -0.49 -7.28 -5.65
CA LEU A 292 -0.60 -5.99 -4.97
C LEU A 292 0.79 -5.44 -4.61
N LEU A 293 1.71 -6.26 -4.07
CA LEU A 293 3.10 -5.86 -3.82
C LEU A 293 3.79 -5.36 -5.09
N ARG A 294 3.67 -6.09 -6.21
CA ARG A 294 4.23 -5.67 -7.50
C ARG A 294 3.63 -4.36 -8.01
N ARG A 295 2.32 -4.12 -7.80
CA ARG A 295 1.67 -2.87 -8.17
C ARG A 295 2.12 -1.70 -7.30
N ILE A 296 2.30 -1.92 -6.00
CA ILE A 296 2.85 -0.91 -5.10
C ILE A 296 4.25 -0.50 -5.55
N ILE A 297 5.14 -1.45 -5.83
CA ILE A 297 6.48 -1.15 -6.35
C ILE A 297 6.43 -0.38 -7.67
N THR A 298 5.50 -0.75 -8.56
CA THR A 298 5.42 -0.19 -9.92
C THR A 298 4.83 1.22 -9.94
N TYR A 299 3.82 1.48 -9.12
CA TYR A 299 3.02 2.70 -9.23
C TYR A 299 3.17 3.65 -8.05
N MET A 300 3.48 3.18 -6.82
CA MET A 300 3.71 4.10 -5.71
C MET A 300 5.02 4.88 -5.90
N PRO A 301 5.02 6.20 -5.64
CA PRO A 301 6.26 6.97 -5.68
C PRO A 301 7.25 6.46 -4.66
N ASP A 302 8.51 6.69 -4.94
CA ASP A 302 9.59 6.39 -4.01
C ASP A 302 9.87 7.57 -3.06
N ALA A 303 10.58 7.28 -1.98
CA ALA A 303 10.90 8.26 -0.95
C ALA A 303 11.75 9.46 -1.45
N SER A 304 12.36 9.36 -2.65
CA SER A 304 13.18 10.44 -3.22
C SER A 304 12.37 11.55 -3.89
N GLN A 305 11.08 11.30 -4.17
CA GLN A 305 10.25 12.22 -4.97
C GLN A 305 9.45 13.21 -4.12
N LYS A 306 9.27 12.92 -2.83
CA LYS A 306 8.46 13.77 -1.95
C LYS A 306 9.25 14.96 -1.42
N VAL A 307 8.74 16.15 -1.66
CA VAL A 307 9.22 17.41 -1.07
C VAL A 307 8.30 17.76 0.10
N MET A 308 8.89 18.08 1.25
CA MET A 308 8.14 18.48 2.44
C MET A 308 8.33 19.94 2.77
N MET A 309 7.30 20.57 3.35
CA MET A 309 7.43 21.90 3.96
C MET A 309 7.67 21.76 5.46
N GLY A 310 8.71 22.41 5.95
CA GLY A 310 9.02 22.61 7.35
C GLY A 310 9.00 24.09 7.72
N THR A 311 9.26 24.40 9.00
CA THR A 311 9.44 25.78 9.47
C THR A 311 10.82 25.88 10.10
N ASP A 312 11.63 26.83 9.68
CA ASP A 312 12.90 27.13 10.31
C ASP A 312 12.63 27.72 11.70
N LYS A 313 13.21 27.08 12.74
CA LYS A 313 13.00 27.53 14.14
C LYS A 313 13.59 28.89 14.47
N LYS A 314 14.56 29.39 13.68
CA LYS A 314 15.24 30.66 13.93
C LYS A 314 14.55 31.81 13.25
N THR A 315 14.08 31.60 12.01
CA THR A 315 13.47 32.64 11.18
C THR A 315 11.95 32.58 11.20
N GLU A 316 11.36 31.48 11.67
CA GLU A 316 9.92 31.15 11.61
C GLU A 316 9.36 31.10 10.17
N GLU A 317 10.24 31.07 9.18
CA GLU A 317 9.87 31.04 7.78
C GLU A 317 9.67 29.59 7.29
N PRO A 318 8.77 29.39 6.30
CA PRO A 318 8.60 28.07 5.68
C PRO A 318 9.85 27.68 4.88
N VAL A 319 10.32 26.47 5.07
CA VAL A 319 11.48 25.90 4.38
C VAL A 319 11.08 24.63 3.64
N MET A 320 11.50 24.55 2.38
CA MET A 320 11.35 23.35 1.56
C MET A 320 12.45 22.33 1.91
N VAL A 321 12.04 21.14 2.33
CA VAL A 321 12.93 20.01 2.63
C VAL A 321 12.94 19.06 1.43
N TYR A 322 14.11 18.93 0.82
CA TYR A 322 14.33 18.06 -0.35
C TYR A 322 15.06 16.78 0.05
N PRO A 323 14.81 15.65 -0.62
CA PRO A 323 15.42 14.35 -0.28
C PRO A 323 16.95 14.32 -0.33
N ASN A 324 17.58 15.20 -1.12
CA ASN A 324 19.03 15.19 -1.39
C ASN A 324 19.80 16.31 -0.67
N LYS A 325 19.22 16.91 0.38
CA LYS A 325 19.85 17.98 1.18
C LYS A 325 20.12 17.54 2.63
N PRO A 326 20.69 18.43 3.48
CA PRO A 326 21.19 18.00 4.80
C PRO A 326 20.19 17.12 5.56
N PHE A 327 20.72 16.20 6.35
CA PHE A 327 19.94 15.26 7.14
C PHE A 327 18.72 15.92 7.80
N THR A 328 17.55 15.39 7.48
CA THR A 328 16.30 15.84 8.07
C THR A 328 15.47 14.61 8.42
N ALA A 329 14.96 14.55 9.65
CA ALA A 329 14.10 13.48 10.12
C ALA A 329 12.79 14.06 10.66
N PHE A 330 11.69 13.38 10.39
CA PHE A 330 10.37 13.70 10.93
C PHE A 330 9.93 12.60 11.89
N VAL A 331 9.81 12.94 13.19
CA VAL A 331 9.30 12.02 14.21
C VAL A 331 7.77 11.96 14.09
N PHE A 332 7.22 10.84 13.70
CA PHE A 332 5.78 10.64 13.52
C PHE A 332 5.14 9.73 14.56
N LYS A 333 5.94 8.93 15.28
CA LYS A 333 5.47 8.08 16.37
C LYS A 333 6.48 8.06 17.52
N THR A 334 6.00 8.03 18.75
CA THR A 334 6.81 7.81 19.95
C THR A 334 6.18 6.68 20.76
N VAL A 335 6.97 5.65 21.06
CA VAL A 335 6.56 4.51 21.86
C VAL A 335 7.39 4.52 23.15
N VAL A 336 6.80 4.13 24.27
CA VAL A 336 7.51 3.95 25.55
C VAL A 336 7.60 2.46 25.82
N ASP A 337 8.78 1.92 25.61
CA ASP A 337 9.08 0.53 25.95
C ASP A 337 9.51 0.43 27.42
N PRO A 338 8.98 -0.54 28.19
CA PRO A 338 9.32 -0.70 29.61
C PRO A 338 10.81 -0.99 29.89
N PHE A 339 11.52 -1.57 28.90
CA PHE A 339 12.92 -1.98 29.03
C PHE A 339 13.89 -1.04 28.31
N ALA A 340 13.51 -0.58 27.10
CA ALA A 340 14.36 0.30 26.27
C ALA A 340 14.07 1.80 26.49
N GLY A 341 13.00 2.16 27.19
CA GLY A 341 12.61 3.55 27.41
C GLY A 341 11.86 4.16 26.25
N LYS A 342 12.09 5.46 25.96
CA LYS A 342 11.42 6.15 24.86
C LYS A 342 12.06 5.82 23.52
N LEU A 343 11.28 5.19 22.65
CA LEU A 343 11.61 4.93 21.24
C LEU A 343 10.87 5.93 20.36
N ARG A 344 11.52 6.40 19.29
CA ARG A 344 10.93 7.31 18.32
C ARG A 344 11.04 6.73 16.94
N SER A 345 9.90 6.64 16.27
CA SER A 345 9.86 6.28 14.85
C SER A 345 9.97 7.54 14.00
N GLU A 346 10.96 7.58 13.12
CA GLU A 346 11.28 8.76 12.32
C GLU A 346 11.26 8.40 10.83
N GLU A 347 10.62 9.24 10.03
CA GLU A 347 10.86 9.23 8.60
C GLU A 347 12.19 9.94 8.33
N ARG A 348 13.15 9.21 7.78
CA ARG A 348 14.47 9.72 7.46
C ARG A 348 14.58 10.06 5.99
N ARG A 349 14.95 11.31 5.69
CA ARG A 349 15.19 11.78 4.34
C ARG A 349 16.66 12.15 4.18
N VAL A 350 17.47 11.22 3.66
CA VAL A 350 18.89 11.44 3.43
C VAL A 350 19.35 10.74 2.16
N GLY A 351 20.12 11.47 1.38
CA GLY A 351 21.09 10.84 0.50
C GLY A 351 22.29 10.42 1.32
N LYS A 352 22.56 9.13 1.35
CA LYS A 352 23.75 8.44 1.91
C LYS A 352 24.06 8.70 3.39
N GLU A 353 24.37 7.59 4.07
CA GLU A 353 24.94 7.40 5.40
C GLU A 353 23.95 7.32 6.57
N CYS A 354 23.69 6.09 6.96
CA CYS A 354 23.98 5.52 8.26
C CYS A 354 24.22 4.06 8.14
#